data_68cf5168bac08732754bc50b0e375d7d
#
_entry.id   68cf5168bac08732754bc50b0e375d7d
#
_cell.length_a   1.000
_cell.length_b   1.000
_cell.length_c   1.000
_cell.angle_alpha   90.00
_cell.angle_beta   90.00
_cell.angle_gamma   90.00
#
_symmetry.space_group_name_H-M   'P 1'
#
loop_
_entity.id
_entity.type
_entity.pdbx_description
1 polymer ?
#
loop_
_entity_poly.entity_id
_entity_poly.type
_entity_poly.pdbx_seq_one_letter_code
_entity_poly.pdbx_strand_id
1 'polypeptide(L)'
;MPKILIVTGDGGEAYEALYAVHRFQEEGWEPVVAAPSSRRLHLVMHDFQPGWDTYIERRGYGLEADIAFDQVRVEDYEAVLLLGGRAPEYLRNNDPLLETLRAFDRAGKWIFAICHGLQLLASAGVIRGKTVTCYEHVRKDVETVGATYVVKDAVRDGRFVSAPTWVQHPAFYREIFRCLSGA
;
A
#
# COMPACT_ATOMS: atom_id res chain seq x y z
N MET A 1 20.80 -2.29 -6.90
CA MET A 1 19.49 -2.97 -6.80
C MET A 1 18.40 -1.92 -6.99
N PRO A 2 17.34 -2.24 -7.71
CA PRO A 2 16.20 -1.33 -7.79
C PRO A 2 15.55 -1.21 -6.41
N LYS A 3 15.03 -0.02 -6.08
CA LYS A 3 14.41 0.26 -4.79
C LYS A 3 12.90 0.40 -4.91
N ILE A 4 12.20 -0.13 -3.91
CA ILE A 4 10.78 0.12 -3.70
C ILE A 4 10.54 0.79 -2.36
N LEU A 5 9.74 1.86 -2.36
CA LEU A 5 9.27 2.49 -1.14
C LEU A 5 8.05 1.73 -0.60
N ILE A 6 8.10 1.29 0.65
CA ILE A 6 6.96 0.64 1.34
C ILE A 6 6.44 1.60 2.39
N VAL A 7 5.21 2.06 2.24
CA VAL A 7 4.57 3.02 3.14
C VAL A 7 3.69 2.30 4.14
N THR A 8 3.96 2.49 5.42
CA THR A 8 3.15 2.00 6.54
C THR A 8 3.37 2.85 7.79
N GLY A 9 2.84 2.43 8.92
CA GLY A 9 2.96 3.12 10.20
C GLY A 9 2.46 2.23 11.34
N ASP A 10 2.34 2.78 12.55
CA ASP A 10 1.69 2.05 13.66
C ASP A 10 0.26 1.65 13.27
N GLY A 11 -0.13 0.45 13.63
CA GLY A 11 -1.41 -0.12 13.21
C GLY A 11 -1.43 -0.61 11.75
N GLY A 12 -0.29 -0.63 11.07
CA GLY A 12 -0.13 -1.28 9.77
C GLY A 12 -0.33 -2.79 9.87
N GLU A 13 -0.84 -3.41 8.81
CA GLU A 13 -1.10 -4.85 8.81
C GLU A 13 0.23 -5.62 8.75
N ALA A 14 0.49 -6.46 9.76
CA ALA A 14 1.78 -7.15 9.94
C ALA A 14 2.07 -8.14 8.82
N TYR A 15 1.06 -8.89 8.36
CA TYR A 15 1.25 -9.87 7.30
C TYR A 15 1.57 -9.19 5.96
N GLU A 16 0.87 -8.09 5.64
CA GLU A 16 1.17 -7.32 4.43
C GLU A 16 2.59 -6.76 4.46
N ALA A 17 3.00 -6.20 5.62
CA ALA A 17 4.29 -5.53 5.76
C ALA A 17 5.47 -6.51 5.69
N LEU A 18 5.43 -7.59 6.46
CA LEU A 18 6.51 -8.58 6.50
C LEU A 18 6.61 -9.34 5.17
N TYR A 19 5.46 -9.72 4.59
CA TYR A 19 5.45 -10.37 3.30
C TYR A 19 6.02 -9.47 2.20
N ALA A 20 5.65 -8.18 2.18
CA ALA A 20 6.19 -7.23 1.23
C ALA A 20 7.72 -7.14 1.30
N VAL A 21 8.28 -6.93 2.50
CA VAL A 21 9.73 -6.81 2.69
C VAL A 21 10.44 -8.05 2.16
N HIS A 22 10.03 -9.24 2.61
CA HIS A 22 10.69 -10.48 2.20
C HIS A 22 10.49 -10.78 0.71
N ARG A 23 9.28 -10.55 0.19
CA ARG A 23 8.96 -10.87 -1.20
C ARG A 23 9.74 -10.01 -2.19
N PHE A 24 9.96 -8.72 -1.88
CA PHE A 24 10.82 -7.89 -2.71
C PHE A 24 12.30 -8.27 -2.59
N GLN A 25 12.77 -8.62 -1.38
CA GLN A 25 14.13 -9.12 -1.21
C GLN A 25 14.40 -10.41 -1.99
N GLU A 26 13.46 -11.36 -2.01
CA GLU A 26 13.55 -12.59 -2.81
C GLU A 26 13.71 -12.31 -4.31
N GLU A 27 13.07 -11.25 -4.83
CA GLU A 27 13.16 -10.83 -6.23
C GLU A 27 14.35 -9.89 -6.52
N GLY A 28 15.24 -9.71 -5.55
CA GLY A 28 16.46 -8.89 -5.71
C GLY A 28 16.23 -7.39 -5.67
N TRP A 29 15.14 -6.94 -5.04
CA TRP A 29 14.84 -5.52 -4.80
C TRP A 29 15.30 -5.10 -3.41
N GLU A 30 15.56 -3.81 -3.24
CA GLU A 30 15.78 -3.18 -1.94
C GLU A 30 14.47 -2.54 -1.46
N PRO A 31 13.72 -3.18 -0.53
CA PRO A 31 12.58 -2.56 0.10
C PRO A 31 13.04 -1.54 1.14
N VAL A 32 12.50 -0.32 1.07
CA VAL A 32 12.75 0.74 2.04
C VAL A 32 11.42 1.08 2.72
N VAL A 33 11.34 0.84 4.02
CA VAL A 33 10.14 1.09 4.81
C VAL A 33 10.11 2.55 5.26
N ALA A 34 9.10 3.29 4.81
CA ALA A 34 8.86 4.67 5.20
C ALA A 34 7.65 4.81 6.13
N ALA A 35 7.79 5.64 7.15
CA ALA A 35 6.76 5.93 8.15
C ALA A 35 6.82 7.41 8.56
N PRO A 36 5.93 7.90 9.46
CA PRO A 36 6.02 9.29 9.94
C PRO A 36 7.35 9.65 10.60
N SER A 37 8.05 8.65 11.15
CA SER A 37 9.40 8.79 11.70
C SER A 37 10.16 7.45 11.59
N SER A 38 11.49 7.53 11.43
CA SER A 38 12.37 6.35 11.42
C SER A 38 12.48 5.79 12.83
N ARG A 39 11.74 4.71 13.10
CA ARG A 39 11.68 4.00 14.38
C ARG A 39 11.05 2.63 14.23
N ARG A 40 11.06 1.86 15.32
CA ARG A 40 10.28 0.61 15.38
C ARG A 40 8.79 0.92 15.40
N LEU A 41 8.07 0.30 14.46
CA LEU A 41 6.62 0.39 14.31
C LEU A 41 5.91 -0.74 15.06
N HIS A 42 4.71 -0.45 15.54
CA HIS A 42 3.81 -1.40 16.20
C HIS A 42 2.73 -1.82 15.20
N LEU A 43 2.91 -2.98 14.58
CA LEU A 43 1.97 -3.51 13.61
C LEU A 43 0.84 -4.30 14.28
N VAL A 44 -0.23 -4.54 13.54
CA VAL A 44 -1.41 -5.30 13.98
C VAL A 44 -1.68 -6.46 13.04
N MET A 45 -2.46 -7.43 13.50
CA MET A 45 -3.03 -8.51 12.70
C MET A 45 -4.53 -8.30 12.58
N HIS A 46 -5.04 -8.33 11.36
CA HIS A 46 -6.46 -8.33 11.07
C HIS A 46 -6.92 -9.72 10.64
N ASP A 47 -7.79 -10.31 11.43
CA ASP A 47 -8.39 -11.62 11.14
C ASP A 47 -9.87 -11.46 10.78
N PHE A 48 -10.34 -12.32 9.87
CA PHE A 48 -11.75 -12.43 9.52
C PHE A 48 -12.35 -13.64 10.24
N GLN A 49 -13.23 -13.36 11.19
CA GLN A 49 -13.89 -14.40 12.01
C GLN A 49 -15.37 -14.53 11.67
N PRO A 50 -15.93 -15.76 11.57
CA PRO A 50 -17.36 -15.95 11.39
C PRO A 50 -18.19 -15.25 12.47
N GLY A 51 -19.29 -14.61 12.07
CA GLY A 51 -20.18 -13.88 12.97
C GLY A 51 -19.76 -12.44 13.29
N TRP A 52 -18.70 -11.93 12.65
CA TRP A 52 -18.31 -10.52 12.72
C TRP A 52 -18.56 -9.84 11.36
N ASP A 53 -19.08 -8.63 11.39
CA ASP A 53 -19.34 -7.83 10.17
C ASP A 53 -18.09 -7.15 9.63
N THR A 54 -16.97 -7.21 10.37
CA THR A 54 -15.66 -6.64 9.99
C THR A 54 -14.55 -7.52 10.55
N TYR A 55 -13.30 -7.12 10.34
CA TYR A 55 -12.13 -7.81 10.93
C TYR A 55 -12.05 -7.57 12.44
N ILE A 56 -11.36 -8.47 13.12
CA ILE A 56 -10.86 -8.26 14.49
C ILE A 56 -9.39 -7.85 14.43
N GLU A 57 -8.96 -7.01 15.35
CA GLU A 57 -7.58 -6.54 15.45
C GLU A 57 -6.88 -7.15 16.65
N ARG A 58 -5.65 -7.63 16.42
CA ARG A 58 -4.75 -8.11 17.46
C ARG A 58 -3.37 -7.51 17.29
N ARG A 59 -2.55 -7.51 18.34
CA ARG A 59 -1.15 -7.10 18.27
C ARG A 59 -0.39 -7.99 17.29
N GLY A 60 0.29 -7.37 16.32
CA GLY A 60 1.20 -8.03 15.39
C GLY A 60 2.67 -7.91 15.78
N TYR A 61 3.56 -8.23 14.83
CA TYR A 61 4.99 -8.04 14.97
C TYR A 61 5.37 -6.57 14.91
N GLY A 62 6.59 -6.23 15.33
CA GLY A 62 7.20 -4.93 15.06
C GLY A 62 7.98 -4.95 13.75
N LEU A 63 8.13 -3.78 13.14
CA LEU A 63 8.93 -3.57 11.94
C LEU A 63 9.71 -2.27 12.09
N GLU A 64 10.99 -2.26 11.73
CA GLU A 64 11.78 -1.03 11.70
C GLU A 64 11.41 -0.20 10.47
N ALA A 65 11.14 1.09 10.66
CA ALA A 65 11.05 2.05 9.58
C ALA A 65 12.44 2.60 9.27
N ASP A 66 12.85 2.48 8.02
CA ASP A 66 14.19 2.90 7.57
C ASP A 66 14.29 4.42 7.47
N ILE A 67 13.23 5.07 7.03
CA ILE A 67 13.23 6.51 6.78
C ILE A 67 11.89 7.19 7.16
N ALA A 68 11.93 8.48 7.45
CA ALA A 68 10.75 9.30 7.64
C ALA A 68 10.19 9.81 6.29
N PHE A 69 8.89 10.14 6.23
CA PHE A 69 8.25 10.58 4.99
C PHE A 69 8.86 11.85 4.40
N ASP A 70 9.33 12.77 5.23
CA ASP A 70 9.97 14.02 4.81
C ASP A 70 11.38 13.85 4.23
N GLN A 71 11.95 12.65 4.37
CA GLN A 71 13.25 12.29 3.82
C GLN A 71 13.14 11.53 2.48
N VAL A 72 11.92 11.21 2.03
CA VAL A 72 11.70 10.46 0.79
C VAL A 72 12.03 11.32 -0.42
N ARG A 73 12.90 10.81 -1.28
CA ARG A 73 13.17 11.38 -2.60
C ARG A 73 12.65 10.42 -3.66
N VAL A 74 11.63 10.83 -4.40
CA VAL A 74 10.91 9.98 -5.36
C VAL A 74 11.83 9.40 -6.44
N GLU A 75 12.86 10.15 -6.83
CA GLU A 75 13.84 9.72 -7.83
C GLU A 75 14.63 8.47 -7.42
N ASP A 76 14.76 8.19 -6.14
CA ASP A 76 15.53 7.05 -5.63
C ASP A 76 14.78 5.71 -5.77
N TYR A 77 13.47 5.74 -6.11
CA TYR A 77 12.61 4.56 -6.14
C TYR A 77 11.99 4.32 -7.52
N GLU A 78 11.85 3.05 -7.90
CA GLU A 78 11.11 2.64 -9.11
C GLU A 78 9.61 2.54 -8.90
N ALA A 79 9.20 2.28 -7.65
CA ALA A 79 7.80 2.07 -7.28
C ALA A 79 7.54 2.45 -5.83
N VAL A 80 6.25 2.65 -5.50
CA VAL A 80 5.76 2.75 -4.12
C VAL A 80 4.67 1.70 -3.88
N LEU A 81 4.70 1.08 -2.69
CA LEU A 81 3.69 0.15 -2.19
C LEU A 81 3.06 0.70 -0.92
N LEU A 82 1.74 0.84 -0.94
CA LEU A 82 0.93 1.34 0.17
C LEU A 82 0.22 0.19 0.84
N LEU A 83 0.53 -0.03 2.11
CA LEU A 83 -0.01 -1.14 2.88
C LEU A 83 -1.28 -0.74 3.66
N GLY A 84 -2.02 -1.76 4.05
CA GLY A 84 -3.24 -1.60 4.82
C GLY A 84 -3.04 -1.64 6.33
N GLY A 85 -3.94 -2.37 7.00
CA GLY A 85 -4.16 -2.18 8.42
C GLY A 85 -4.96 -0.90 8.66
N ARG A 86 -4.96 -0.35 9.87
CA ARG A 86 -5.58 0.96 10.13
C ARG A 86 -4.60 2.14 10.04
N ALA A 87 -3.32 1.89 9.72
CA ALA A 87 -2.35 2.97 9.52
C ALA A 87 -2.82 4.01 8.47
N PRO A 88 -3.37 3.63 7.31
CA PRO A 88 -3.88 4.60 6.34
C PRO A 88 -4.94 5.56 6.87
N GLU A 89 -5.70 5.18 7.89
CA GLU A 89 -6.73 6.01 8.50
C GLU A 89 -6.16 7.36 9.02
N TYR A 90 -4.99 7.34 9.66
CA TYR A 90 -4.34 8.57 10.12
C TYR A 90 -3.28 9.10 9.16
N LEU A 91 -2.59 8.22 8.41
CA LEU A 91 -1.57 8.61 7.44
C LEU A 91 -2.15 9.45 6.29
N ARG A 92 -3.42 9.26 5.96
CA ARG A 92 -4.13 10.06 4.95
C ARG A 92 -4.22 11.55 5.27
N ASN A 93 -3.89 11.94 6.50
CA ASN A 93 -3.84 13.34 6.95
C ASN A 93 -2.41 13.89 6.96
N ASN A 94 -1.42 13.14 6.44
CA ASN A 94 -0.03 13.57 6.36
C ASN A 94 0.26 14.21 5.00
N ASP A 95 0.26 15.54 4.93
CA ASP A 95 0.45 16.29 3.68
C ASP A 95 1.77 15.97 2.95
N PRO A 96 2.94 15.86 3.62
CA PRO A 96 4.17 15.42 2.98
C PRO A 96 4.04 14.06 2.30
N LEU A 97 3.39 13.06 2.92
CA LEU A 97 3.15 11.77 2.31
C LEU A 97 2.25 11.90 1.08
N LEU A 98 1.14 12.65 1.18
CA LEU A 98 0.23 12.81 0.05
C LEU A 98 0.91 13.50 -1.14
N GLU A 99 1.78 14.47 -0.88
CA GLU A 99 2.55 15.12 -1.96
C GLU A 99 3.57 14.16 -2.56
N THR A 100 4.21 13.31 -1.77
CA THR A 100 5.08 12.25 -2.27
C THR A 100 4.32 11.31 -3.23
N LEU A 101 3.09 10.90 -2.89
CA LEU A 101 2.28 10.04 -3.76
C LEU A 101 1.90 10.73 -5.08
N ARG A 102 1.54 12.02 -5.02
CA ARG A 102 1.32 12.83 -6.24
C ARG A 102 2.59 12.93 -7.09
N ALA A 103 3.76 13.01 -6.46
CA ALA A 103 5.04 13.05 -7.16
C ALA A 103 5.35 11.73 -7.86
N PHE A 104 5.07 10.58 -7.25
CA PHE A 104 5.16 9.27 -7.91
C PHE A 104 4.27 9.18 -9.15
N ASP A 105 3.02 9.65 -9.05
CA ASP A 105 2.08 9.67 -10.18
C ASP A 105 2.57 10.59 -11.31
N ARG A 106 2.96 11.82 -10.99
CA ARG A 106 3.53 12.76 -11.98
C ARG A 106 4.79 12.24 -12.66
N ALA A 107 5.62 11.50 -11.94
CA ALA A 107 6.83 10.90 -12.48
C ALA A 107 6.55 9.63 -13.31
N GLY A 108 5.30 9.20 -13.44
CA GLY A 108 4.92 7.99 -14.17
C GLY A 108 5.48 6.69 -13.56
N LYS A 109 5.79 6.69 -12.26
CA LYS A 109 6.29 5.52 -11.55
C LYS A 109 5.16 4.57 -11.15
N TRP A 110 5.52 3.32 -10.85
CA TRP A 110 4.55 2.34 -10.41
C TRP A 110 4.01 2.64 -9.01
N ILE A 111 2.69 2.50 -8.83
CA ILE A 111 1.99 2.70 -7.56
C ILE A 111 1.17 1.45 -7.27
N PHE A 112 1.50 0.78 -6.18
CA PHE A 112 0.85 -0.42 -5.70
C PHE A 112 0.13 -0.14 -4.39
N ALA A 113 -1.09 -0.66 -4.20
CA ALA A 113 -1.82 -0.46 -2.97
C ALA A 113 -2.68 -1.68 -2.64
N ILE A 114 -2.75 -2.01 -1.36
CA ILE A 114 -3.54 -3.14 -0.87
C ILE A 114 -4.41 -2.70 0.31
N CYS A 115 -5.61 -3.29 0.41
CA CYS A 115 -6.49 -3.14 1.57
C CYS A 115 -6.87 -1.67 1.81
N HIS A 116 -6.61 -1.13 3.00
CA HIS A 116 -6.82 0.27 3.36
C HIS A 116 -5.81 1.23 2.72
N GLY A 117 -4.73 0.73 2.12
CA GLY A 117 -3.74 1.57 1.42
C GLY A 117 -4.36 2.45 0.33
N LEU A 118 -5.50 2.05 -0.24
CA LEU A 118 -6.26 2.83 -1.22
C LEU A 118 -6.80 4.15 -0.65
N GLN A 119 -6.99 4.28 0.66
CA GLN A 119 -7.37 5.54 1.31
C GLN A 119 -6.32 6.64 1.09
N LEU A 120 -5.04 6.27 1.06
CA LEU A 120 -3.96 7.22 0.80
C LEU A 120 -4.05 7.76 -0.63
N LEU A 121 -4.29 6.88 -1.61
CA LEU A 121 -4.45 7.28 -3.01
C LEU A 121 -5.71 8.12 -3.24
N ALA A 122 -6.80 7.78 -2.56
CA ALA A 122 -8.03 8.56 -2.59
C ALA A 122 -7.79 9.98 -2.05
N SER A 123 -7.11 10.11 -0.89
CA SER A 123 -6.78 11.40 -0.28
C SER A 123 -5.76 12.20 -1.09
N ALA A 124 -4.81 11.53 -1.75
CA ALA A 124 -3.89 12.18 -2.68
C ALA A 124 -4.56 12.64 -3.99
N GLY A 125 -5.75 12.11 -4.31
CA GLY A 125 -6.51 12.47 -5.52
C GLY A 125 -5.98 11.85 -6.82
N VAL A 126 -5.11 10.83 -6.75
CA VAL A 126 -4.40 10.27 -7.92
C VAL A 126 -5.14 9.11 -8.59
N ILE A 127 -6.26 8.64 -8.02
CA ILE A 127 -7.04 7.52 -8.59
C ILE A 127 -8.36 7.94 -9.25
N ARG A 128 -8.60 9.23 -9.45
CA ARG A 128 -9.78 9.71 -10.18
C ARG A 128 -9.81 9.10 -11.60
N GLY A 129 -10.94 8.48 -11.96
CA GLY A 129 -11.13 7.83 -13.25
C GLY A 129 -10.43 6.49 -13.40
N LYS A 130 -9.76 5.99 -12.36
CA LYS A 130 -9.11 4.68 -12.37
C LYS A 130 -10.08 3.57 -11.95
N THR A 131 -9.84 2.37 -12.47
CA THR A 131 -10.47 1.16 -11.98
C THR A 131 -9.58 0.52 -10.90
N VAL A 132 -10.13 0.30 -9.72
CA VAL A 132 -9.39 -0.20 -8.55
C VAL A 132 -10.18 -1.27 -7.79
N THR A 133 -9.48 -2.06 -7.00
CA THR A 133 -10.07 -2.87 -5.93
C THR A 133 -9.42 -2.50 -4.60
N CYS A 134 -10.11 -2.73 -3.49
CA CYS A 134 -9.64 -2.44 -2.14
C CYS A 134 -10.38 -3.33 -1.14
N TYR A 135 -10.02 -3.26 0.13
CA TYR A 135 -10.87 -3.82 1.17
C TYR A 135 -12.30 -3.27 1.01
N GLU A 136 -13.30 -4.15 1.08
CA GLU A 136 -14.70 -3.80 0.72
C GLU A 136 -15.26 -2.60 1.49
N HIS A 137 -14.86 -2.45 2.76
CA HIS A 137 -15.31 -1.32 3.59
C HIS A 137 -14.58 0.01 3.30
N VAL A 138 -13.55 -0.01 2.44
CA VAL A 138 -12.87 1.19 1.89
C VAL A 138 -13.50 1.61 0.54
N ARG A 139 -14.43 0.81 -0.02
CA ARG A 139 -15.07 1.07 -1.30
C ARG A 139 -15.58 2.51 -1.45
N LYS A 140 -16.24 3.04 -0.42
CA LYS A 140 -16.79 4.41 -0.47
C LYS A 140 -15.72 5.49 -0.57
N ASP A 141 -14.56 5.28 0.03
CA ASP A 141 -13.44 6.23 -0.09
C ASP A 141 -13.01 6.38 -1.56
N VAL A 142 -12.85 5.27 -2.28
CA VAL A 142 -12.40 5.30 -3.68
C VAL A 142 -13.50 5.79 -4.64
N GLU A 143 -14.75 5.39 -4.43
CA GLU A 143 -15.88 5.86 -5.25
C GLU A 143 -16.10 7.37 -5.09
N THR A 144 -15.98 7.91 -3.89
CA THR A 144 -16.21 9.34 -3.60
C THR A 144 -15.24 10.24 -4.36
N VAL A 145 -14.02 9.79 -4.61
CA VAL A 145 -13.04 10.56 -5.40
C VAL A 145 -13.12 10.29 -6.91
N GLY A 146 -14.12 9.51 -7.35
CA GLY A 146 -14.38 9.24 -8.76
C GLY A 146 -13.59 8.08 -9.35
N ALA A 147 -13.12 7.13 -8.53
CA ALA A 147 -12.60 5.85 -9.01
C ALA A 147 -13.74 4.83 -9.18
N THR A 148 -13.53 3.84 -10.03
CA THR A 148 -14.46 2.72 -10.24
C THR A 148 -13.99 1.53 -9.40
N TYR A 149 -14.79 1.13 -8.41
CA TYR A 149 -14.51 -0.07 -7.61
C TYR A 149 -14.98 -1.32 -8.33
N VAL A 150 -14.15 -2.36 -8.35
CA VAL A 150 -14.49 -3.70 -8.86
C VAL A 150 -14.05 -4.79 -7.89
N VAL A 151 -14.80 -5.90 -7.87
CA VAL A 151 -14.48 -7.07 -7.04
C VAL A 151 -13.59 -8.01 -7.87
N LYS A 152 -12.29 -7.98 -7.61
CA LYS A 152 -11.26 -8.84 -8.23
C LYS A 152 -10.12 -9.06 -7.27
N ASP A 153 -9.37 -10.15 -7.45
CA ASP A 153 -8.20 -10.47 -6.62
C ASP A 153 -7.05 -9.47 -6.80
N ALA A 154 -6.88 -8.96 -8.01
CA ALA A 154 -5.96 -7.89 -8.33
C ALA A 154 -6.48 -7.10 -9.54
N VAL A 155 -6.25 -5.80 -9.55
CA VAL A 155 -6.63 -4.91 -10.65
C VAL A 155 -5.43 -4.07 -11.03
N ARG A 156 -5.12 -4.07 -12.33
CA ARG A 156 -4.17 -3.13 -12.93
C ARG A 156 -4.92 -2.11 -13.79
N ASP A 157 -4.63 -0.84 -13.57
CA ASP A 157 -5.07 0.27 -14.43
C ASP A 157 -3.90 1.23 -14.66
N GLY A 158 -3.33 1.16 -15.86
CA GLY A 158 -2.12 1.91 -16.19
C GLY A 158 -0.95 1.50 -15.30
N ARG A 159 -0.46 2.43 -14.50
CA ARG A 159 0.64 2.24 -13.55
C ARG A 159 0.19 1.93 -12.12
N PHE A 160 -1.09 1.72 -11.92
CA PHE A 160 -1.67 1.35 -10.62
C PHE A 160 -1.98 -0.13 -10.59
N VAL A 161 -1.57 -0.81 -9.50
CA VAL A 161 -2.03 -2.17 -9.19
C VAL A 161 -2.62 -2.17 -7.79
N SER A 162 -3.80 -2.73 -7.65
CA SER A 162 -4.51 -2.78 -6.38
C SER A 162 -5.01 -4.18 -6.04
N ALA A 163 -5.15 -4.48 -4.75
CA ALA A 163 -5.69 -5.74 -4.24
C ALA A 163 -6.56 -5.51 -2.98
N PRO A 164 -7.52 -6.42 -2.67
CA PRO A 164 -8.44 -6.23 -1.56
C PRO A 164 -7.81 -6.42 -0.18
N THR A 165 -7.13 -7.55 0.04
CA THR A 165 -6.55 -7.93 1.33
C THR A 165 -5.33 -8.83 1.16
N TRP A 166 -4.66 -9.17 2.26
CA TRP A 166 -3.54 -10.10 2.27
C TRP A 166 -3.90 -11.52 1.74
N VAL A 167 -5.17 -11.89 1.73
CA VAL A 167 -5.63 -13.15 1.08
C VAL A 167 -5.25 -13.18 -0.40
N GLN A 168 -5.25 -12.03 -1.05
CA GLN A 168 -4.93 -11.88 -2.46
C GLN A 168 -3.44 -11.63 -2.75
N HIS A 169 -2.53 -11.75 -1.79
CA HIS A 169 -1.09 -11.62 -2.00
C HIS A 169 -0.59 -12.38 -3.24
N PRO A 170 -0.98 -13.65 -3.49
CA PRO A 170 -0.48 -14.37 -4.67
C PRO A 170 -0.84 -13.70 -6.00
N ALA A 171 -2.07 -13.20 -6.14
CA ALA A 171 -2.51 -12.52 -7.36
C ALA A 171 -1.86 -11.13 -7.47
N PHE A 172 -1.83 -10.39 -6.37
CA PHE A 172 -1.28 -9.04 -6.29
C PHE A 172 0.21 -9.01 -6.64
N TYR A 173 1.04 -9.82 -5.99
CA TYR A 173 2.49 -9.83 -6.24
C TYR A 173 2.85 -10.40 -7.59
N ARG A 174 2.07 -11.35 -8.13
CA ARG A 174 2.26 -11.82 -9.50
C ARG A 174 2.07 -10.66 -10.50
N GLU A 175 1.06 -9.82 -10.30
CA GLU A 175 0.83 -8.68 -11.18
C GLU A 175 1.89 -7.59 -10.98
N ILE A 176 2.31 -7.31 -9.74
CA ILE A 176 3.41 -6.38 -9.44
C ILE A 176 4.67 -6.79 -10.20
N PHE A 177 5.11 -8.03 -10.09
CA PHE A 177 6.36 -8.46 -10.73
C PHE A 177 6.27 -8.55 -12.25
N ARG A 178 5.09 -8.80 -12.83
CA ARG A 178 4.88 -8.60 -14.27
C ARG A 178 5.11 -7.14 -14.68
N CYS A 179 4.59 -6.20 -13.91
CA CYS A 179 4.78 -4.79 -14.17
C CYS A 179 6.25 -4.37 -14.08
N LEU A 180 6.96 -4.86 -13.06
CA LEU A 180 8.35 -4.50 -12.79
C LEU A 180 9.35 -5.16 -13.73
N SER A 181 9.03 -6.33 -14.27
CA SER A 181 9.88 -7.03 -15.26
C SER A 181 9.71 -6.52 -16.69
N GLY A 182 8.75 -5.62 -16.93
CA GLY A 182 8.47 -5.11 -18.27
C GLY A 182 7.77 -6.12 -19.21
N ALA A 183 7.21 -7.20 -18.65
CA ALA A 183 6.50 -8.25 -19.37
C ALA A 183 5.00 -7.95 -19.53
#